data_5bcef547c91ae06111163a71aa665ccc
#
_entry.id   5bcef547c91ae06111163a71aa665ccc
#
_cell.length_a   1.000
_cell.length_b   1.000
_cell.length_c   1.000
_cell.angle_alpha   90.00
_cell.angle_beta   90.00
_cell.angle_gamma   90.00
#
_symmetry.space_group_name_H-M   'P 1'
#
loop_
_entity.id
_entity.type
_entity.pdbx_description
1 polymer ?
#
loop_
_entity_poly.entity_id
_entity_poly.type
_entity_poly.pdbx_seq_one_letter_code
_entity_poly.pdbx_strand_id
1 'polypeptide(L)'
;YTSALISIYLNLPFIVSLLIGAIAAGVIGLIIGIPVLRLKGDYLCIITLAFNEIIRVVMNNLEITNGAKGLIGIPLNTNLVYVFIAMIITIFVVYSIVKSRHGRAIISIREDETASELSGIDVGYYKVFAFAVSAIFAGLAGGLYAHYYTVILPKGFDFNKSVEILVMVVLGGMGNLKGSIIAAIVLTIIPELLISFSQYRMLLYAIVLIAAMILKGTGKGEQIMERLPFFKKKDEVKPEWVHHY
;
A
#
# COMPACT_ATOMS: atom_id res chain seq x y z
N TYR A 1 14.17 -7.82 -0.13
CA TYR A 1 15.23 -8.77 0.16
C TYR A 1 15.52 -9.69 -1.01
N THR A 2 14.50 -10.29 -1.64
CA THR A 2 14.70 -11.21 -2.79
C THR A 2 15.39 -10.50 -3.97
N SER A 3 14.94 -9.30 -4.34
CA SER A 3 15.58 -8.50 -5.38
C SER A 3 17.04 -8.17 -5.05
N ALA A 4 17.31 -7.79 -3.81
CA ALA A 4 18.66 -7.45 -3.35
C ALA A 4 19.60 -8.66 -3.35
N LEU A 5 19.13 -9.81 -2.84
CA LEU A 5 19.91 -11.05 -2.82
C LEU A 5 20.25 -11.53 -4.23
N ILE A 6 19.29 -11.49 -5.14
CA ILE A 6 19.50 -11.86 -6.55
C ILE A 6 20.56 -10.94 -7.20
N SER A 7 20.46 -9.65 -6.93
CA SER A 7 21.42 -8.69 -7.48
C SER A 7 22.84 -8.88 -6.95
N ILE A 8 22.99 -9.24 -5.65
CA ILE A 8 24.29 -9.46 -5.01
C ILE A 8 24.92 -10.79 -5.45
N TYR A 9 24.14 -11.89 -5.40
CA TYR A 9 24.69 -13.23 -5.60
C TYR A 9 24.71 -13.69 -7.06
N LEU A 10 23.69 -13.30 -7.86
CA LEU A 10 23.59 -13.71 -9.25
C LEU A 10 24.05 -12.63 -10.24
N ASN A 11 24.34 -11.41 -9.80
CA ASN A 11 24.73 -10.28 -10.66
C ASN A 11 23.81 -10.07 -11.87
N LEU A 12 22.51 -10.36 -11.71
CA LEU A 12 21.52 -10.19 -12.78
C LEU A 12 21.23 -8.71 -13.03
N PRO A 13 20.78 -8.34 -14.24
CA PRO A 13 20.37 -6.98 -14.55
C PRO A 13 19.31 -6.47 -13.56
N PHE A 14 19.40 -5.21 -13.18
CA PHE A 14 18.53 -4.57 -12.18
C PHE A 14 17.03 -4.83 -12.41
N ILE A 15 16.58 -4.67 -13.65
CA ILE A 15 15.15 -4.85 -14.01
C ILE A 15 14.68 -6.28 -13.75
N VAL A 16 15.52 -7.27 -14.07
CA VAL A 16 15.20 -8.70 -13.86
C VAL A 16 15.12 -9.01 -12.37
N SER A 17 16.10 -8.52 -11.58
CA SER A 17 16.12 -8.69 -10.12
C SER A 17 14.89 -8.05 -9.47
N LEU A 18 14.46 -6.88 -9.97
CA LEU A 18 13.28 -6.17 -9.51
C LEU A 18 11.98 -6.95 -9.79
N LEU A 19 11.83 -7.48 -11.02
CA LEU A 19 10.66 -8.27 -11.40
C LEU A 19 10.57 -9.58 -10.60
N ILE A 20 11.68 -10.29 -10.43
CA ILE A 20 11.69 -11.52 -9.63
C ILE A 20 11.33 -11.20 -8.17
N GLY A 21 11.86 -10.11 -7.62
CA GLY A 21 11.49 -9.64 -6.27
C GLY A 21 10.00 -9.32 -6.13
N ALA A 22 9.41 -8.67 -7.13
CA ALA A 22 7.98 -8.38 -7.18
C ALA A 22 7.13 -9.65 -7.28
N ILE A 23 7.51 -10.60 -8.12
CA ILE A 23 6.82 -11.89 -8.25
C ILE A 23 6.94 -12.70 -6.95
N ALA A 24 8.11 -12.74 -6.34
CA ALA A 24 8.32 -13.42 -5.06
C ALA A 24 7.42 -12.84 -3.95
N ALA A 25 7.31 -11.52 -3.88
CA ALA A 25 6.37 -10.86 -2.96
C ALA A 25 4.91 -11.25 -3.24
N GLY A 26 4.52 -11.32 -4.52
CA GLY A 26 3.19 -11.78 -4.93
C GLY A 26 2.91 -13.23 -4.52
N VAL A 27 3.88 -14.13 -4.69
CA VAL A 27 3.76 -15.55 -4.29
C VAL A 27 3.60 -15.65 -2.77
N ILE A 28 4.43 -14.96 -1.99
CA ILE A 28 4.31 -14.92 -0.53
C ILE A 28 2.95 -14.30 -0.13
N GLY A 29 2.54 -13.24 -0.82
CA GLY A 29 1.22 -12.64 -0.64
C GLY A 29 0.08 -13.64 -0.88
N LEU A 30 0.17 -14.48 -1.92
CA LEU A 30 -0.81 -15.55 -2.17
C LEU A 30 -0.80 -16.59 -1.05
N ILE A 31 0.37 -17.08 -0.63
CA ILE A 31 0.51 -18.08 0.43
C ILE A 31 -0.11 -17.59 1.74
N ILE A 32 0.11 -16.33 2.10
CA ILE A 32 -0.46 -15.72 3.31
C ILE A 32 -1.93 -15.36 3.10
N GLY A 33 -2.27 -14.79 1.94
CA GLY A 33 -3.60 -14.30 1.65
C GLY A 33 -4.68 -15.37 1.64
N ILE A 34 -4.39 -16.55 1.08
CA ILE A 34 -5.37 -17.64 1.00
C ILE A 34 -5.94 -18.04 2.38
N PRO A 35 -5.15 -18.32 3.41
CA PRO A 35 -5.69 -18.64 4.73
C PRO A 35 -6.22 -17.41 5.48
N VAL A 36 -5.55 -16.27 5.40
CA VAL A 36 -5.83 -15.08 6.21
C VAL A 36 -7.10 -14.38 5.76
N LEU A 37 -7.34 -14.25 4.45
CA LEU A 37 -8.50 -13.54 3.92
C LEU A 37 -9.84 -14.29 4.06
N ARG A 38 -9.80 -15.51 4.58
CA ARG A 38 -11.01 -16.25 5.01
C ARG A 38 -11.55 -15.76 6.35
N LEU A 39 -10.73 -15.06 7.12
CA LEU A 39 -11.11 -14.49 8.41
C LEU A 39 -11.88 -13.19 8.20
N LYS A 40 -12.77 -12.88 9.13
CA LYS A 40 -13.61 -11.68 9.08
C LYS A 40 -13.30 -10.74 10.26
N GLY A 41 -13.52 -9.44 10.04
CA GLY A 41 -13.42 -8.42 11.07
C GLY A 41 -12.03 -8.27 11.68
N ASP A 42 -11.98 -8.09 13.00
CA ASP A 42 -10.78 -7.76 13.75
C ASP A 42 -9.71 -8.86 13.72
N TYR A 43 -10.13 -10.13 13.60
CA TYR A 43 -9.20 -11.26 13.49
C TYR A 43 -8.32 -11.17 12.24
N LEU A 44 -8.85 -10.64 11.13
CA LEU A 44 -8.08 -10.43 9.91
C LEU A 44 -6.94 -9.43 10.17
N CYS A 45 -7.24 -8.32 10.85
CA CYS A 45 -6.23 -7.30 11.16
C CYS A 45 -5.15 -7.84 12.09
N ILE A 46 -5.53 -8.55 13.16
CA ILE A 46 -4.59 -9.10 14.14
C ILE A 46 -3.64 -10.09 13.47
N ILE A 47 -4.16 -10.99 12.64
CA ILE A 47 -3.35 -12.02 12.00
C ILE A 47 -2.44 -11.44 10.92
N THR A 48 -2.89 -10.47 10.15
CA THR A 48 -2.02 -9.80 9.16
C THR A 48 -0.86 -9.07 9.84
N LEU A 49 -1.10 -8.42 10.98
CA LEU A 49 -0.05 -7.79 11.78
C LEU A 49 0.92 -8.84 12.37
N ALA A 50 0.40 -9.96 12.87
CA ALA A 50 1.23 -11.05 13.36
C ALA A 50 2.14 -11.62 12.26
N PHE A 51 1.64 -11.81 11.03
CA PHE A 51 2.46 -12.24 9.89
C PHE A 51 3.56 -11.23 9.55
N ASN A 52 3.28 -9.93 9.62
CA ASN A 52 4.30 -8.91 9.42
C ASN A 52 5.46 -9.07 10.42
N GLU A 53 5.13 -9.25 11.71
CA GLU A 53 6.14 -9.47 12.75
C GLU A 53 6.87 -10.81 12.59
N ILE A 54 6.17 -11.88 12.21
CA ILE A 54 6.80 -13.18 11.93
C ILE A 54 7.84 -13.02 10.81
N ILE A 55 7.47 -12.40 9.69
CA ILE A 55 8.39 -12.18 8.56
C ILE A 55 9.60 -11.34 9.02
N ARG A 56 9.37 -10.29 9.80
CA ARG A 56 10.43 -9.43 10.34
C ARG A 56 11.39 -10.22 11.22
N VAL A 57 10.87 -11.05 12.12
CA VAL A 57 11.67 -11.90 13.00
C VAL A 57 12.44 -12.96 12.20
N VAL A 58 11.83 -13.58 11.20
CA VAL A 58 12.51 -14.51 10.30
C VAL A 58 13.67 -13.83 9.60
N MET A 59 13.46 -12.63 9.02
CA MET A 59 14.54 -11.87 8.35
C MET A 59 15.66 -11.46 9.30
N ASN A 60 15.35 -11.20 10.57
CA ASN A 60 16.34 -10.90 11.61
C ASN A 60 17.22 -12.10 12.00
N ASN A 61 16.75 -13.32 11.78
CA ASN A 61 17.45 -14.55 12.18
C ASN A 61 18.08 -15.32 11.01
N LEU A 62 17.78 -14.93 9.75
CA LEU A 62 18.37 -15.56 8.57
C LEU A 62 19.80 -15.10 8.37
N GLU A 63 20.75 -16.02 8.27
CA GLU A 63 22.16 -15.73 7.98
C GLU A 63 22.35 -15.12 6.58
N ILE A 64 21.57 -15.56 5.59
CA ILE A 64 21.61 -15.06 4.20
C ILE A 64 21.31 -13.55 4.12
N THR A 65 20.47 -13.04 5.02
CA THR A 65 20.12 -11.61 5.09
C THR A 65 21.02 -10.82 6.03
N ASN A 66 22.07 -11.46 6.58
CA ASN A 66 22.97 -10.90 7.60
C ASN A 66 22.25 -10.53 8.91
N GLY A 67 21.06 -11.10 9.12
CA GLY A 67 20.26 -10.98 10.33
C GLY A 67 19.94 -9.54 10.70
N ALA A 68 20.09 -9.20 11.98
CA ALA A 68 19.80 -7.87 12.53
C ALA A 68 20.75 -6.77 12.03
N LYS A 69 21.93 -7.13 11.49
CA LYS A 69 22.86 -6.16 10.87
C LYS A 69 22.35 -5.65 9.52
N GLY A 70 21.41 -6.39 8.92
CA GLY A 70 20.83 -6.08 7.63
C GLY A 70 21.71 -6.45 6.44
N LEU A 71 21.10 -6.43 5.27
CA LEU A 71 21.77 -6.72 4.01
C LEU A 71 22.48 -5.47 3.52
N ILE A 72 23.80 -5.57 3.38
CA ILE A 72 24.70 -4.47 2.97
C ILE A 72 25.33 -4.83 1.61
N GLY A 73 25.72 -3.82 0.84
CA GLY A 73 26.43 -4.03 -0.44
C GLY A 73 25.49 -4.23 -1.64
N ILE A 74 24.26 -3.76 -1.51
CA ILE A 74 23.31 -3.75 -2.63
C ILE A 74 23.76 -2.68 -3.64
N PRO A 75 23.88 -3.02 -4.94
CA PRO A 75 24.30 -2.04 -5.95
C PRO A 75 23.28 -0.90 -6.08
N LEU A 76 23.78 0.34 -6.14
CA LEU A 76 22.96 1.54 -6.34
C LEU A 76 22.51 1.63 -7.79
N ASN A 77 21.44 0.95 -8.13
CA ASN A 77 20.90 0.90 -9.49
C ASN A 77 19.58 1.67 -9.64
N THR A 78 18.96 2.10 -8.53
CA THR A 78 17.71 2.88 -8.55
C THR A 78 18.02 4.35 -8.79
N ASN A 79 17.51 4.89 -9.89
CA ASN A 79 17.51 6.31 -10.21
C ASN A 79 16.09 6.88 -10.08
N LEU A 80 15.99 8.18 -9.88
CA LEU A 80 14.69 8.89 -9.77
C LEU A 80 13.77 8.57 -10.95
N VAL A 81 14.33 8.42 -12.16
CA VAL A 81 13.60 8.07 -13.38
C VAL A 81 12.92 6.71 -13.26
N TYR A 82 13.59 5.69 -12.72
CA TYR A 82 13.00 4.36 -12.53
C TYR A 82 11.86 4.40 -11.51
N VAL A 83 11.98 5.20 -10.45
CA VAL A 83 10.93 5.37 -9.45
C VAL A 83 9.68 6.02 -10.08
N PHE A 84 9.85 7.08 -10.87
CA PHE A 84 8.74 7.73 -11.56
C PHE A 84 8.07 6.81 -12.58
N ILE A 85 8.84 6.08 -13.37
CA ILE A 85 8.29 5.12 -14.34
C ILE A 85 7.49 4.02 -13.61
N ALA A 86 8.05 3.44 -12.55
CA ALA A 86 7.38 2.41 -11.76
C ALA A 86 6.09 2.95 -11.10
N MET A 87 6.11 4.18 -10.60
CA MET A 87 4.93 4.85 -10.04
C MET A 87 3.84 5.02 -11.10
N ILE A 88 4.17 5.52 -12.29
CA ILE A 88 3.22 5.72 -13.40
C ILE A 88 2.63 4.37 -13.83
N ILE A 89 3.47 3.33 -13.99
CA ILE A 89 3.02 1.98 -14.33
C ILE A 89 2.07 1.45 -13.27
N THR A 90 2.41 1.59 -11.98
CA THR A 90 1.57 1.15 -10.85
C THR A 90 0.20 1.83 -10.89
N ILE A 91 0.18 3.16 -11.04
CA ILE A 91 -1.07 3.95 -11.12
C ILE A 91 -1.90 3.50 -12.31
N PHE A 92 -1.27 3.33 -13.49
CA PHE A 92 -1.96 2.90 -14.71
C PHE A 92 -2.57 1.50 -14.57
N VAL A 93 -1.81 0.54 -14.05
CA VAL A 93 -2.29 -0.84 -13.86
C VAL A 93 -3.40 -0.90 -12.83
N VAL A 94 -3.24 -0.28 -11.67
CA VAL A 94 -4.28 -0.23 -10.62
C VAL A 94 -5.56 0.43 -11.15
N TYR A 95 -5.43 1.56 -11.86
CA TYR A 95 -6.57 2.23 -12.47
C TYR A 95 -7.28 1.34 -13.51
N SER A 96 -6.53 0.64 -14.34
CA SER A 96 -7.06 -0.29 -15.35
C SER A 96 -7.78 -1.46 -14.69
N ILE A 97 -7.22 -2.03 -13.60
CA ILE A 97 -7.86 -3.11 -12.85
C ILE A 97 -9.16 -2.61 -12.23
N VAL A 98 -9.16 -1.45 -11.57
CA VAL A 98 -10.36 -0.89 -10.93
C VAL A 98 -11.49 -0.64 -11.94
N LYS A 99 -11.17 -0.22 -13.16
CA LYS A 99 -12.16 -0.02 -14.22
C LYS A 99 -12.59 -1.29 -14.97
N SER A 100 -11.90 -2.40 -14.76
CA SER A 100 -12.18 -3.69 -15.39
C SER A 100 -13.44 -4.37 -14.83
N ARG A 101 -13.82 -5.53 -15.41
CA ARG A 101 -14.86 -6.40 -14.84
C ARG A 101 -14.47 -6.90 -13.44
N HIS A 102 -13.22 -7.27 -13.25
CA HIS A 102 -12.69 -7.72 -11.95
C HIS A 102 -12.74 -6.59 -10.91
N GLY A 103 -12.43 -5.36 -11.32
CA GLY A 103 -12.51 -4.20 -10.44
C GLY A 103 -13.93 -3.92 -9.95
N ARG A 104 -14.93 -4.07 -10.83
CA ARG A 104 -16.33 -3.91 -10.43
C ARG A 104 -16.77 -4.97 -9.40
N ALA A 105 -16.33 -6.21 -9.56
CA ALA A 105 -16.57 -7.25 -8.55
C ALA A 105 -15.90 -6.92 -7.20
N ILE A 106 -14.65 -6.42 -7.22
CA ILE A 106 -13.95 -5.99 -6.00
C ILE A 106 -14.69 -4.82 -5.32
N ILE A 107 -15.18 -3.85 -6.09
CA ILE A 107 -15.95 -2.71 -5.56
C ILE A 107 -17.28 -3.20 -4.97
N SER A 108 -18.00 -4.11 -5.64
CA SER A 108 -19.24 -4.69 -5.12
C SER A 108 -19.00 -5.38 -3.75
N ILE A 109 -17.94 -6.18 -3.63
CA ILE A 109 -17.57 -6.85 -2.38
C ILE A 109 -17.28 -5.83 -1.26
N ARG A 110 -16.66 -4.70 -1.59
CA ARG A 110 -16.38 -3.62 -0.63
C ARG A 110 -17.66 -2.98 -0.10
N GLU A 111 -18.67 -2.79 -0.93
CA GLU A 111 -19.95 -2.19 -0.53
C GLU A 111 -20.80 -3.15 0.33
N ASP A 112 -20.97 -4.39 -0.15
CA ASP A 112 -21.65 -5.45 0.60
C ASP A 112 -21.15 -6.83 0.16
N GLU A 113 -20.45 -7.50 1.07
CA GLU A 113 -19.86 -8.82 0.85
C GLU A 113 -20.95 -9.87 0.66
N THR A 114 -22.02 -9.82 1.49
CA THR A 114 -23.11 -10.80 1.48
C THR A 114 -23.94 -10.68 0.20
N ALA A 115 -24.30 -9.45 -0.19
CA ALA A 115 -25.04 -9.22 -1.42
C ALA A 115 -24.23 -9.64 -2.66
N SER A 116 -22.92 -9.45 -2.66
CA SER A 116 -22.04 -9.88 -3.75
C SER A 116 -21.98 -11.41 -3.87
N GLU A 117 -21.87 -12.12 -2.74
CA GLU A 117 -21.87 -13.58 -2.71
C GLU A 117 -23.20 -14.15 -3.22
N LEU A 118 -24.34 -13.59 -2.80
CA LEU A 118 -25.66 -13.95 -3.29
C LEU A 118 -25.85 -13.67 -4.80
N SER A 119 -25.11 -12.70 -5.33
CA SER A 119 -25.09 -12.40 -6.78
C SER A 119 -24.16 -13.32 -7.58
N GLY A 120 -23.57 -14.33 -6.95
CA GLY A 120 -22.71 -15.33 -7.60
C GLY A 120 -21.25 -14.89 -7.76
N ILE A 121 -20.81 -13.84 -7.05
CA ILE A 121 -19.41 -13.41 -7.05
C ILE A 121 -18.62 -14.22 -6.04
N ASP A 122 -17.54 -14.87 -6.46
CA ASP A 122 -16.62 -15.56 -5.56
C ASP A 122 -15.78 -14.55 -4.77
N VAL A 123 -16.27 -14.20 -3.57
CA VAL A 123 -15.65 -13.23 -2.67
C VAL A 123 -14.23 -13.62 -2.28
N GLY A 124 -14.00 -14.92 -2.02
CA GLY A 124 -12.69 -15.42 -1.62
C GLY A 124 -11.65 -15.21 -2.72
N TYR A 125 -11.99 -15.59 -3.94
CA TYR A 125 -11.11 -15.42 -5.11
C TYR A 125 -10.73 -13.93 -5.31
N TYR A 126 -11.71 -13.03 -5.31
CA TYR A 126 -11.43 -11.61 -5.58
C TYR A 126 -10.65 -10.92 -4.46
N LYS A 127 -10.85 -11.30 -3.20
CA LYS A 127 -10.04 -10.81 -2.08
C LYS A 127 -8.58 -11.24 -2.23
N VAL A 128 -8.34 -12.53 -2.51
CA VAL A 128 -6.99 -13.08 -2.72
C VAL A 128 -6.33 -12.46 -3.95
N PHE A 129 -7.07 -12.28 -5.04
CA PHE A 129 -6.57 -11.62 -6.25
C PHE A 129 -6.11 -10.18 -5.97
N ALA A 130 -6.94 -9.39 -5.30
CA ALA A 130 -6.60 -8.00 -4.96
C ALA A 130 -5.38 -7.94 -4.04
N PHE A 131 -5.28 -8.84 -3.07
CA PHE A 131 -4.17 -8.93 -2.13
C PHE A 131 -2.86 -9.32 -2.85
N ALA A 132 -2.90 -10.30 -3.75
CA ALA A 132 -1.75 -10.72 -4.52
C ALA A 132 -1.22 -9.61 -5.44
N VAL A 133 -2.12 -8.90 -6.13
CA VAL A 133 -1.74 -7.76 -6.97
C VAL A 133 -1.09 -6.66 -6.14
N SER A 134 -1.65 -6.32 -4.98
CA SER A 134 -1.05 -5.32 -4.09
C SER A 134 0.32 -5.76 -3.57
N ALA A 135 0.50 -7.05 -3.26
CA ALA A 135 1.79 -7.61 -2.83
C ALA A 135 2.86 -7.52 -3.92
N ILE A 136 2.51 -7.73 -5.20
CA ILE A 136 3.44 -7.57 -6.33
C ILE A 136 3.95 -6.13 -6.39
N PHE A 137 3.06 -5.14 -6.32
CA PHE A 137 3.46 -3.72 -6.36
C PHE A 137 4.21 -3.29 -5.10
N ALA A 138 3.85 -3.83 -3.93
CA ALA A 138 4.62 -3.61 -2.71
C ALA A 138 6.03 -4.19 -2.82
N GLY A 139 6.18 -5.39 -3.41
CA GLY A 139 7.47 -6.00 -3.70
C GLY A 139 8.32 -5.18 -4.68
N LEU A 140 7.68 -4.62 -5.71
CA LEU A 140 8.34 -3.72 -6.65
C LEU A 140 8.86 -2.46 -5.96
N ALA A 141 8.03 -1.82 -5.13
CA ALA A 141 8.42 -0.66 -4.33
C ALA A 141 9.56 -1.00 -3.35
N GLY A 142 9.49 -2.16 -2.69
CA GLY A 142 10.54 -2.65 -1.80
C GLY A 142 11.87 -2.92 -2.52
N GLY A 143 11.82 -3.46 -3.74
CA GLY A 143 13.00 -3.65 -4.59
C GLY A 143 13.66 -2.32 -4.98
N LEU A 144 12.86 -1.32 -5.39
CA LEU A 144 13.35 0.04 -5.67
C LEU A 144 13.98 0.68 -4.43
N TYR A 145 13.34 0.54 -3.27
CA TYR A 145 13.84 1.01 -1.99
C TYR A 145 15.20 0.39 -1.66
N ALA A 146 15.33 -0.92 -1.84
CA ALA A 146 16.56 -1.67 -1.58
C ALA A 146 17.75 -1.14 -2.37
N HIS A 147 17.56 -0.95 -3.67
CA HIS A 147 18.61 -0.48 -4.59
C HIS A 147 18.85 1.03 -4.53
N TYR A 148 18.01 1.78 -3.82
CA TYR A 148 18.21 3.20 -3.54
C TYR A 148 19.05 3.41 -2.27
N TYR A 149 18.67 2.75 -1.17
CA TYR A 149 19.36 2.91 0.12
C TYR A 149 20.62 2.05 0.24
N THR A 150 20.82 1.04 -0.62
CA THR A 150 21.97 0.13 -0.64
C THR A 150 22.17 -0.71 0.63
N VAL A 151 21.38 -0.46 1.66
CA VAL A 151 21.33 -1.19 2.93
C VAL A 151 19.86 -1.40 3.32
N ILE A 152 19.49 -2.64 3.66
CA ILE A 152 18.16 -2.95 4.15
C ILE A 152 18.24 -3.52 5.56
N LEU A 153 17.58 -2.84 6.50
CA LEU A 153 17.44 -3.28 7.87
C LEU A 153 16.02 -3.81 8.11
N PRO A 154 15.84 -4.99 8.74
CA PRO A 154 14.50 -5.49 9.06
C PRO A 154 13.70 -4.56 9.97
N LYS A 155 14.37 -3.77 10.82
CA LYS A 155 13.75 -2.74 11.68
C LYS A 155 13.01 -1.65 10.91
N GLY A 156 13.36 -1.40 9.64
CA GLY A 156 12.68 -0.40 8.80
C GLY A 156 11.28 -0.82 8.34
N PHE A 157 10.92 -2.10 8.53
CA PHE A 157 9.64 -2.68 8.11
C PHE A 157 8.84 -3.16 9.32
N ASP A 158 8.75 -2.32 10.33
CA ASP A 158 8.05 -2.59 11.58
C ASP A 158 6.53 -2.28 11.50
N PHE A 159 5.84 -2.56 12.60
CA PHE A 159 4.43 -2.23 12.79
C PHE A 159 4.13 -0.75 12.54
N ASN A 160 5.00 0.17 13.01
CA ASN A 160 4.77 1.61 12.86
C ASN A 160 4.74 2.01 11.38
N LYS A 161 5.59 1.39 10.55
CA LYS A 161 5.60 1.65 9.11
C LYS A 161 4.31 1.17 8.43
N SER A 162 3.76 0.04 8.86
CA SER A 162 2.46 -0.45 8.38
C SER A 162 1.32 0.50 8.76
N VAL A 163 1.31 0.99 10.01
CA VAL A 163 0.33 1.99 10.48
C VAL A 163 0.46 3.30 9.71
N GLU A 164 1.67 3.78 9.45
CA GLU A 164 1.90 5.00 8.65
C GLU A 164 1.26 4.90 7.25
N ILE A 165 1.48 3.77 6.56
CA ILE A 165 0.88 3.53 5.24
C ILE A 165 -0.65 3.42 5.33
N LEU A 166 -1.17 2.73 6.35
CA LEU A 166 -2.61 2.64 6.60
C LEU A 166 -3.23 4.02 6.77
N VAL A 167 -2.61 4.89 7.57
CA VAL A 167 -3.07 6.26 7.80
C VAL A 167 -3.09 7.06 6.49
N MET A 168 -2.06 6.93 5.62
CA MET A 168 -2.05 7.57 4.31
C MET A 168 -3.26 7.18 3.46
N VAL A 169 -3.62 5.89 3.45
CA VAL A 169 -4.76 5.38 2.69
C VAL A 169 -6.10 5.83 3.30
N VAL A 170 -6.23 5.75 4.63
CA VAL A 170 -7.45 6.16 5.34
C VAL A 170 -7.69 7.66 5.18
N LEU A 171 -6.68 8.50 5.34
CA LEU A 171 -6.79 9.95 5.13
C LEU A 171 -7.06 10.30 3.66
N GLY A 172 -6.46 9.59 2.72
CA GLY A 172 -6.73 9.77 1.29
C GLY A 172 -8.14 9.38 0.87
N GLY A 173 -8.79 8.53 1.66
CA GLY A 173 -10.11 7.96 1.39
C GLY A 173 -10.00 6.57 0.79
N MET A 174 -10.50 5.58 1.54
CA MET A 174 -10.56 4.20 1.06
C MET A 174 -11.35 4.13 -0.26
N GLY A 175 -10.74 3.55 -1.29
CA GLY A 175 -11.30 3.46 -2.64
C GLY A 175 -11.09 4.70 -3.53
N ASN A 176 -10.46 5.76 -3.04
CA ASN A 176 -10.12 6.94 -3.82
C ASN A 176 -8.61 6.98 -4.13
N LEU A 177 -8.22 6.51 -5.33
CA LEU A 177 -6.83 6.46 -5.76
C LEU A 177 -6.15 7.84 -5.75
N LYS A 178 -6.86 8.89 -6.22
CA LYS A 178 -6.31 10.26 -6.25
C LYS A 178 -6.08 10.79 -4.84
N GLY A 179 -7.04 10.57 -3.94
CA GLY A 179 -6.94 10.98 -2.55
C GLY A 179 -5.77 10.30 -1.83
N SER A 180 -5.60 8.99 -2.03
CA SER A 180 -4.50 8.23 -1.43
C SER A 180 -3.12 8.71 -1.92
N ILE A 181 -2.97 9.04 -3.21
CA ILE A 181 -1.72 9.58 -3.75
C ILE A 181 -1.40 10.94 -3.11
N ILE A 182 -2.38 11.83 -3.01
CA ILE A 182 -2.18 13.16 -2.41
C ILE A 182 -1.86 13.04 -0.93
N ALA A 183 -2.59 12.19 -0.20
CA ALA A 183 -2.31 11.96 1.22
C ALA A 183 -0.89 11.38 1.42
N ALA A 184 -0.46 10.44 0.58
CA ALA A 184 0.89 9.90 0.64
C ALA A 184 1.96 10.98 0.42
N ILE A 185 1.79 11.84 -0.58
CA ILE A 185 2.71 12.95 -0.85
C ILE A 185 2.76 13.92 0.35
N VAL A 186 1.60 14.35 0.82
CA VAL A 186 1.51 15.31 1.94
C VAL A 186 2.12 14.74 3.21
N LEU A 187 1.75 13.52 3.59
CA LEU A 187 2.23 12.89 4.83
C LEU A 187 3.70 12.48 4.78
N THR A 188 4.28 12.29 3.60
CA THR A 188 5.71 12.06 3.45
C THR A 188 6.50 13.36 3.50
N ILE A 189 5.98 14.45 2.95
CA ILE A 189 6.67 15.75 2.90
C ILE A 189 6.63 16.45 4.27
N ILE A 190 5.53 16.36 5.02
CA ILE A 190 5.37 17.05 6.30
C ILE A 190 6.49 16.70 7.31
N PRO A 191 6.81 15.44 7.60
CA PRO A 191 7.90 15.11 8.51
C PRO A 191 9.26 15.62 8.02
N GLU A 192 9.48 15.66 6.71
CA GLU A 192 10.72 16.14 6.11
C GLU A 192 10.87 17.65 6.28
N LEU A 193 9.82 18.43 6.08
CA LEU A 193 9.81 19.88 6.35
C LEU A 193 10.02 20.20 7.82
N LEU A 194 9.62 19.30 8.73
CA LEU A 194 9.75 19.46 10.16
C LEU A 194 11.13 19.03 10.71
N ILE A 195 12.07 18.59 9.88
CA ILE A 195 13.43 18.23 10.29
C ILE A 195 14.13 19.38 11.03
N SER A 196 13.86 20.62 10.64
CA SER A 196 14.40 21.82 11.32
C SER A 196 13.97 21.93 12.79
N PHE A 197 12.88 21.27 13.19
CA PHE A 197 12.37 21.20 14.57
C PHE A 197 12.60 19.81 15.18
N SER A 198 13.81 19.29 15.11
CA SER A 198 14.17 17.89 15.39
C SER A 198 13.62 17.33 16.71
N GLN A 199 13.54 18.14 17.78
CA GLN A 199 13.01 17.73 19.10
C GLN A 199 11.49 17.53 19.11
N TYR A 200 10.73 18.26 18.27
CA TYR A 200 9.27 18.26 18.29
C TYR A 200 8.65 17.56 17.07
N ARG A 201 9.47 17.03 16.17
CA ARG A 201 9.04 16.42 14.90
C ARG A 201 7.94 15.37 15.09
N MET A 202 8.12 14.41 16.00
CA MET A 202 7.15 13.36 16.28
C MET A 202 5.84 13.90 16.85
N LEU A 203 5.93 14.88 17.74
CA LEU A 203 4.77 15.52 18.38
C LEU A 203 3.97 16.33 17.34
N LEU A 204 4.65 17.13 16.54
CA LEU A 204 4.01 17.91 15.48
C LEU A 204 3.35 17.01 14.42
N TYR A 205 4.02 15.93 14.04
CA TYR A 205 3.45 14.94 13.12
C TYR A 205 2.18 14.29 13.69
N ALA A 206 2.19 13.90 14.96
CA ALA A 206 1.01 13.34 15.64
C ALA A 206 -0.15 14.34 15.67
N ILE A 207 0.12 15.63 15.96
CA ILE A 207 -0.91 16.68 15.96
C ILE A 207 -1.51 16.86 14.57
N VAL A 208 -0.67 16.88 13.52
CA VAL A 208 -1.14 17.00 12.13
C VAL A 208 -2.01 15.80 11.74
N LEU A 209 -1.62 14.59 12.14
CA LEU A 209 -2.43 13.38 11.89
C LEU A 209 -3.79 13.45 12.56
N ILE A 210 -3.81 13.80 13.87
CA ILE A 210 -5.05 13.92 14.64
C ILE A 210 -5.95 14.99 14.01
N ALA A 211 -5.42 16.16 13.69
CA ALA A 211 -6.16 17.24 13.05
C ALA A 211 -6.76 16.80 11.69
N ALA A 212 -5.97 16.11 10.86
CA ALA A 212 -6.42 15.60 9.58
C ALA A 212 -7.53 14.54 9.72
N MET A 213 -7.44 13.65 10.72
CA MET A 213 -8.48 12.67 11.01
C MET A 213 -9.78 13.32 11.51
N ILE A 214 -9.68 14.31 12.40
CA ILE A 214 -10.85 15.04 12.91
C ILE A 214 -11.55 15.82 11.78
N LEU A 215 -10.79 16.51 10.95
CA LEU A 215 -11.34 17.26 9.81
C LEU A 215 -12.08 16.34 8.84
N LYS A 216 -11.55 15.14 8.61
CA LYS A 216 -12.20 14.15 7.75
C LYS A 216 -13.42 13.53 8.42
N GLY A 217 -13.35 13.16 9.71
CA GLY A 217 -14.45 12.57 10.47
C GLY A 217 -15.64 13.49 10.66
N THR A 218 -15.42 14.82 10.66
CA THR A 218 -16.49 15.83 10.85
C THR A 218 -17.22 16.19 9.54
N GLY A 219 -16.89 15.56 8.40
CA GLY A 219 -17.48 15.88 7.08
C GLY A 219 -17.07 17.25 6.50
N LYS A 220 -16.45 18.11 7.31
CA LYS A 220 -15.91 19.41 6.86
C LYS A 220 -14.74 19.24 5.90
N GLY A 221 -14.01 18.12 5.99
CA GLY A 221 -12.96 17.77 5.06
C GLY A 221 -13.47 17.52 3.64
N GLU A 222 -14.66 16.93 3.49
CA GLU A 222 -15.29 16.77 2.17
C GLU A 222 -15.68 18.11 1.56
N GLN A 223 -16.24 19.03 2.34
CA GLN A 223 -16.59 20.38 1.87
C GLN A 223 -15.37 21.22 1.50
N ILE A 224 -14.23 21.04 2.18
CA ILE A 224 -12.97 21.72 1.84
C ILE A 224 -12.36 21.07 0.58
N MET A 225 -12.46 19.75 0.44
CA MET A 225 -11.95 19.01 -0.70
C MET A 225 -12.78 19.25 -1.97
N GLU A 226 -14.11 19.46 -1.86
CA GLU A 226 -14.99 19.86 -2.96
C GLU A 226 -14.71 21.28 -3.48
N ARG A 227 -14.15 22.16 -2.66
CA ARG A 227 -13.74 23.51 -3.08
C ARG A 227 -12.44 23.53 -3.90
N LEU A 228 -11.67 22.45 -3.88
CA LEU A 228 -10.48 22.34 -4.72
C LEU A 228 -10.88 21.86 -6.12
N PRO A 229 -10.56 22.57 -7.20
CA PRO A 229 -11.03 22.30 -8.57
C PRO A 229 -10.62 20.90 -9.09
N PHE A 230 -9.64 20.26 -8.46
CA PHE A 230 -9.17 18.90 -8.79
C PHE A 230 -10.06 17.77 -8.24
N PHE A 231 -10.95 18.03 -7.29
CA PHE A 231 -11.75 17.03 -6.58
C PHE A 231 -13.25 17.08 -6.89
N LYS A 232 -13.68 17.90 -7.85
CA LYS A 232 -15.09 18.01 -8.23
C LYS A 232 -15.60 16.61 -8.63
N LYS A 233 -16.38 15.99 -7.76
CA LYS A 233 -17.10 14.76 -8.05
C LYS A 233 -17.99 15.06 -9.24
N LYS A 234 -17.77 14.37 -10.37
CA LYS A 234 -18.64 14.45 -11.52
C LYS A 234 -20.00 13.96 -11.06
N ASP A 235 -21.00 14.81 -11.11
CA ASP A 235 -22.37 14.54 -10.67
C ASP A 235 -22.79 13.13 -11.08
N GLU A 236 -23.01 12.26 -10.10
CA GLU A 236 -23.75 11.03 -10.32
C GLU A 236 -25.16 11.46 -10.71
N VAL A 237 -25.52 11.24 -11.97
CA VAL A 237 -26.87 11.39 -12.48
C VAL A 237 -27.76 10.54 -11.57
N LYS A 238 -28.49 11.20 -10.68
CA LYS A 238 -29.56 10.52 -9.91
C LYS A 238 -30.56 10.00 -10.94
N PRO A 239 -30.85 8.72 -10.97
CA PRO A 239 -31.85 8.20 -11.90
C PRO A 239 -33.23 8.79 -11.52
N GLU A 240 -33.93 9.34 -12.53
CA GLU A 240 -35.23 10.07 -12.42
C GLU A 240 -36.41 9.26 -11.85
N TRP A 241 -36.20 7.99 -11.48
CA TRP A 241 -37.31 7.12 -11.04
C TRP A 241 -37.55 7.06 -9.51
N VAL A 242 -36.95 7.96 -8.72
CA VAL A 242 -37.13 8.01 -7.24
C VAL A 242 -38.37 8.84 -6.84
N HIS A 243 -39.16 9.38 -7.76
CA HIS A 243 -40.30 10.25 -7.42
C HIS A 243 -41.68 9.61 -7.58
N HIS A 244 -41.84 8.30 -7.58
CA HIS A 244 -43.14 7.68 -7.54
C HIS A 244 -43.14 6.46 -6.61
N TYR A 245 -43.24 6.70 -5.30
CA TYR A 245 -43.97 5.87 -4.33
C TYR A 245 -44.14 6.67 -3.02
#